data_e69e97fb797ab7b54d3fb083f7a04b9c
#
_entry.id   e69e97fb797ab7b54d3fb083f7a04b9c
#
_cell.length_a   1.000
_cell.length_b   1.000
_cell.length_c   1.000
_cell.angle_alpha   90.00
_cell.angle_beta   90.00
_cell.angle_gamma   90.00
#
_symmetry.space_group_name_H-M   'P 1'
#
loop_
_entity.id
_entity.type
_entity.pdbx_description
1 polymer ?
#
loop_
_entity_poly.entity_id
_entity_poly.type
_entity_poly.pdbx_seq_one_letter_code
_entity_poly.pdbx_strand_id
1 'polypeptide(L)'
;MRVNIYSAILFLLVSNHFAFAQSEVIFPFFIDQVSVPLLAAGQTGTANLTTEALGFYFNPAQLGYSSRFNNFAFSFMPSITNIPAFLPITTRSYGLQAGYDFNKINKSIPLTIGVGFVHSYLNYGKFTFTGSQSPAALIEYEPEDSYNSISLGAGYKYFAYFNLGFSLKMFHSLLTKQITANGIKDAEADGTSIDLGALVILPLSELWFNKTIFNINGYTIKPKSNFSFGYAINNIGEKVYFFDPAQSDPLPRIARLGYNLNFGLDIQIKNVELNLIDYSFTGEADDILVKRDTTGIKYDGMFGKLIPGKHLISLVSDKNIVVHKAHTISLFETITYSTGRVNGRQYQIIKTEGVGISTEGLLKLLCAFTENKVLNYITGHFTLEYSRANLNYAVYQNTLPSNNRKYESIALYIKNFDF
;
A
#
# COMPACT_ATOMS: atom_id res chain seq x y z
N MET A 1 1.56 -32.10 -52.64
CA MET A 1 1.23 -31.07 -51.62
C MET A 1 2.48 -30.27 -51.32
N ARG A 2 2.71 -29.13 -51.98
CA ARG A 2 3.89 -28.27 -51.75
C ARG A 2 3.58 -27.36 -50.57
N VAL A 3 4.11 -27.67 -49.42
CA VAL A 3 4.10 -26.78 -48.27
C VAL A 3 4.97 -25.58 -48.63
N ASN A 4 4.39 -24.39 -48.64
CA ASN A 4 5.09 -23.16 -48.98
C ASN A 4 6.15 -22.88 -47.91
N ILE A 5 7.44 -23.03 -48.25
CA ILE A 5 8.60 -22.79 -47.38
C ILE A 5 8.53 -21.39 -46.74
N TYR A 6 7.97 -20.40 -47.46
CA TYR A 6 7.72 -19.06 -46.94
C TYR A 6 6.75 -19.01 -45.74
N SER A 7 5.73 -19.87 -45.74
CA SER A 7 4.79 -19.97 -44.59
C SER A 7 5.45 -20.58 -43.37
N ALA A 8 6.35 -21.54 -43.56
CA ALA A 8 7.12 -22.14 -42.45
C ALA A 8 8.16 -21.16 -41.90
N ILE A 9 8.82 -20.37 -42.78
CA ILE A 9 9.77 -19.31 -42.33
C ILE A 9 9.01 -18.18 -41.61
N LEU A 10 7.86 -17.76 -42.11
CA LEU A 10 7.02 -16.76 -41.44
C LEU A 10 6.53 -17.24 -40.08
N PHE A 11 6.15 -18.53 -39.96
CA PHE A 11 5.75 -19.14 -38.68
C PHE A 11 6.92 -19.23 -37.68
N LEU A 12 8.14 -19.54 -38.16
CA LEU A 12 9.36 -19.53 -37.34
C LEU A 12 9.79 -18.12 -36.92
N LEU A 13 9.56 -17.11 -37.73
CA LEU A 13 9.84 -15.73 -37.39
C LEU A 13 8.82 -15.15 -36.41
N VAL A 14 7.57 -15.59 -36.46
CA VAL A 14 6.52 -15.17 -35.50
C VAL A 14 6.63 -15.91 -34.17
N SER A 15 7.11 -17.16 -34.16
CA SER A 15 7.25 -17.95 -32.93
C SER A 15 8.40 -17.49 -32.02
N ASN A 16 9.36 -16.71 -32.53
CA ASN A 16 10.45 -16.17 -31.71
C ASN A 16 10.08 -14.95 -30.87
N HIS A 17 8.81 -14.52 -30.85
CA HIS A 17 8.32 -13.42 -30.04
C HIS A 17 7.56 -13.86 -28.79
N PHE A 18 7.53 -15.14 -28.46
CA PHE A 18 7.15 -15.58 -27.13
C PHE A 18 8.32 -15.29 -26.19
N ALA A 19 8.46 -14.01 -25.83
CA ALA A 19 9.30 -13.61 -24.71
C ALA A 19 8.73 -14.31 -23.47
N PHE A 20 9.50 -15.25 -22.94
CA PHE A 20 9.24 -15.84 -21.65
C PHE A 20 9.18 -14.69 -20.64
N ALA A 21 7.99 -14.39 -20.15
CA ALA A 21 7.80 -13.54 -18.98
C ALA A 21 8.21 -14.36 -17.74
N GLN A 22 9.50 -14.65 -17.60
CA GLN A 22 10.03 -15.08 -16.32
C GLN A 22 9.94 -13.89 -15.38
N SER A 23 9.25 -14.05 -14.26
CA SER A 23 9.29 -13.08 -13.19
C SER A 23 10.76 -12.88 -12.78
N GLU A 24 11.23 -11.62 -12.80
CA GLU A 24 12.61 -11.31 -12.39
C GLU A 24 12.79 -11.49 -10.87
N VAL A 25 11.69 -11.67 -10.15
CA VAL A 25 11.64 -11.72 -8.68
C VAL A 25 10.66 -12.79 -8.18
N ILE A 26 10.95 -13.30 -6.99
CA ILE A 26 10.07 -14.19 -6.23
C ILE A 26 9.15 -13.37 -5.31
N PHE A 27 8.03 -13.91 -4.88
CA PHE A 27 7.05 -13.29 -3.97
C PHE A 27 6.50 -11.93 -4.48
N PRO A 28 5.83 -11.90 -5.63
CA PRO A 28 5.26 -10.66 -6.16
C PRO A 28 4.23 -10.04 -5.23
N PHE A 29 3.63 -10.78 -4.29
CA PHE A 29 2.65 -10.25 -3.33
C PHE A 29 3.25 -9.23 -2.33
N PHE A 30 4.58 -9.17 -2.17
CA PHE A 30 5.26 -8.12 -1.42
C PHE A 30 5.13 -6.73 -2.05
N ILE A 31 4.72 -6.67 -3.31
CA ILE A 31 4.52 -5.42 -4.05
C ILE A 31 3.10 -4.88 -3.83
N ASP A 32 2.16 -5.73 -3.42
CA ASP A 32 0.77 -5.37 -3.30
C ASP A 32 0.52 -4.47 -2.08
N GLN A 33 -0.31 -3.44 -2.25
CA GLN A 33 -0.75 -2.58 -1.16
C GLN A 33 -1.78 -3.31 -0.31
N VAL A 34 -1.59 -3.31 1.01
CA VAL A 34 -2.49 -4.00 1.97
C VAL A 34 -3.52 -3.06 2.61
N SER A 35 -3.33 -1.75 2.51
CA SER A 35 -4.27 -0.74 3.00
C SER A 35 -5.36 -0.48 1.97
N VAL A 36 -6.61 -0.72 2.30
CA VAL A 36 -7.75 -0.54 1.39
C VAL A 36 -7.95 0.93 0.97
N PRO A 37 -7.84 1.94 1.86
CA PRO A 37 -7.87 3.34 1.45
C PRO A 37 -6.78 3.70 0.44
N LEU A 38 -5.55 3.19 0.64
CA LEU A 38 -4.42 3.44 -0.26
C LEU A 38 -4.52 2.63 -1.57
N LEU A 39 -5.13 1.44 -1.55
CA LEU A 39 -5.53 0.72 -2.77
C LEU A 39 -6.45 1.57 -3.64
N ALA A 40 -7.48 2.18 -3.05
CA ALA A 40 -8.41 3.07 -3.73
C ALA A 40 -7.69 4.32 -4.30
N ALA A 41 -6.70 4.82 -3.58
CA ALA A 41 -5.86 5.95 -3.95
C ALA A 41 -4.67 5.54 -4.83
N GLY A 42 -4.87 4.74 -5.88
CA GLY A 42 -3.85 4.42 -6.86
C GLY A 42 -2.75 3.48 -6.36
N GLN A 43 -2.97 2.73 -5.29
CA GLN A 43 -1.94 1.92 -4.62
C GLN A 43 -0.73 2.76 -4.17
N THR A 44 -0.98 3.98 -3.72
CA THR A 44 0.03 4.88 -3.15
C THR A 44 0.33 4.51 -1.70
N GLY A 45 1.27 5.18 -1.05
CA GLY A 45 1.59 4.95 0.36
C GLY A 45 2.96 5.44 0.78
N THR A 46 3.77 5.93 -0.16
CA THR A 46 5.11 6.43 0.13
C THR A 46 5.06 7.84 0.74
N ALA A 47 4.27 8.73 0.14
CA ALA A 47 4.08 10.11 0.58
C ALA A 47 2.62 10.45 0.89
N ASN A 48 1.66 9.63 0.47
CA ASN A 48 0.25 9.79 0.77
C ASN A 48 0.02 9.57 2.27
N LEU A 49 -0.34 10.64 2.98
CA LEU A 49 -0.44 10.64 4.43
C LEU A 49 -1.62 9.79 4.91
N THR A 50 -1.35 8.89 5.85
CA THR A 50 -2.36 8.01 6.42
C THR A 50 -2.13 7.77 7.90
N THR A 51 -3.22 7.54 8.63
CA THR A 51 -3.19 7.14 10.06
C THR A 51 -3.69 5.70 10.24
N GLU A 52 -4.02 5.02 9.15
CA GLU A 52 -4.51 3.64 9.16
C GLU A 52 -3.38 2.66 9.49
N ALA A 53 -3.70 1.61 10.28
CA ALA A 53 -2.72 0.66 10.81
C ALA A 53 -2.10 -0.28 9.76
N LEU A 54 -2.60 -0.34 8.53
CA LEU A 54 -1.97 -1.02 7.39
C LEU A 54 -1.19 -0.04 6.49
N GLY A 55 -1.37 1.27 6.68
CA GLY A 55 -0.87 2.31 5.78
C GLY A 55 0.64 2.53 5.80
N PHE A 56 1.34 2.10 6.85
CA PHE A 56 2.80 2.20 6.94
C PHE A 56 3.55 1.11 6.17
N TYR A 57 2.86 0.16 5.56
CA TYR A 57 3.46 -0.99 4.89
C TYR A 57 4.44 -0.60 3.77
N PHE A 58 4.11 0.40 2.95
CA PHE A 58 5.00 0.88 1.88
C PHE A 58 6.09 1.83 2.39
N ASN A 59 5.81 2.60 3.44
CA ASN A 59 6.76 3.52 4.04
C ASN A 59 6.63 3.51 5.57
N PRO A 60 7.51 2.83 6.29
CA PRO A 60 7.44 2.74 7.75
C PRO A 60 7.60 4.08 8.47
N ALA A 61 8.07 5.13 7.80
CA ALA A 61 8.10 6.48 8.34
C ALA A 61 6.70 7.08 8.61
N GLN A 62 5.63 6.50 8.00
CA GLN A 62 4.24 6.86 8.30
C GLN A 62 3.89 6.64 9.79
N LEU A 63 4.56 5.71 10.48
CA LEU A 63 4.37 5.50 11.93
C LEU A 63 4.75 6.73 12.75
N GLY A 64 5.83 7.43 12.38
CA GLY A 64 6.19 8.70 13.01
C GLY A 64 5.13 9.79 12.82
N TYR A 65 4.48 9.80 11.65
CA TYR A 65 3.38 10.73 11.36
C TYR A 65 2.10 10.34 12.09
N SER A 66 1.64 9.09 11.99
CA SER A 66 0.37 8.62 12.56
C SER A 66 0.32 8.69 14.09
N SER A 67 1.47 8.53 14.75
CA SER A 67 1.61 8.60 16.22
C SER A 67 1.28 9.97 16.83
N ARG A 68 1.14 11.01 16.02
CA ARG A 68 0.66 12.33 16.49
C ARG A 68 -0.85 12.35 16.73
N PHE A 69 -1.58 11.52 16.00
CA PHE A 69 -3.04 11.52 15.99
C PHE A 69 -3.62 10.38 16.79
N ASN A 70 -3.01 9.19 16.73
CA ASN A 70 -3.52 7.99 17.33
C ASN A 70 -2.53 7.41 18.36
N ASN A 71 -3.03 7.06 19.53
CA ASN A 71 -2.27 6.27 20.50
C ASN A 71 -2.26 4.80 20.09
N PHE A 72 -3.36 4.33 19.51
CA PHE A 72 -3.50 2.98 19.00
C PHE A 72 -4.41 2.98 17.76
N ALA A 73 -4.10 2.13 16.78
CA ALA A 73 -5.00 1.83 15.68
C ALA A 73 -4.95 0.34 15.33
N PHE A 74 -6.09 -0.16 14.90
CA PHE A 74 -6.27 -1.50 14.39
C PHE A 74 -6.97 -1.42 13.03
N SER A 75 -6.48 -2.14 12.03
CA SER A 75 -7.13 -2.29 10.72
C SER A 75 -7.22 -3.75 10.36
N PHE A 76 -8.36 -4.13 9.81
CA PHE A 76 -8.65 -5.48 9.38
C PHE A 76 -9.24 -5.48 7.98
N MET A 77 -8.57 -6.15 7.06
CA MET A 77 -9.05 -6.52 5.73
C MET A 77 -9.46 -8.00 5.81
N PRO A 78 -10.77 -8.31 5.81
CA PRO A 78 -11.25 -9.69 5.90
C PRO A 78 -10.85 -10.51 4.67
N SER A 79 -10.99 -11.82 4.76
CA SER A 79 -10.72 -12.71 3.63
C SER A 79 -11.61 -12.36 2.45
N ILE A 80 -10.99 -11.93 1.36
CA ILE A 80 -11.67 -11.56 0.11
C ILE A 80 -11.13 -12.46 -0.98
N THR A 81 -12.04 -13.22 -1.61
CA THR A 81 -11.69 -14.06 -2.76
C THR A 81 -11.98 -13.32 -4.03
N ASN A 82 -10.95 -13.06 -4.80
CA ASN A 82 -11.03 -12.53 -6.15
C ASN A 82 -10.74 -13.65 -7.15
N ILE A 83 -11.52 -13.72 -8.22
CA ILE A 83 -11.35 -14.74 -9.27
C ILE A 83 -10.78 -14.05 -10.51
N PRO A 84 -9.45 -13.92 -10.63
CA PRO A 84 -8.83 -13.48 -11.89
C PRO A 84 -8.84 -14.66 -12.86
N ALA A 85 -9.72 -14.61 -13.85
CA ALA A 85 -9.81 -15.50 -15.01
C ALA A 85 -9.85 -17.02 -14.74
N PHE A 86 -8.99 -17.58 -13.87
CA PHE A 86 -8.87 -19.04 -13.72
C PHE A 86 -8.64 -19.55 -12.30
N LEU A 87 -8.29 -18.70 -11.32
CA LEU A 87 -7.95 -19.13 -9.97
C LEU A 87 -8.57 -18.21 -8.91
N PRO A 88 -9.20 -18.77 -7.88
CA PRO A 88 -9.65 -18.00 -6.73
C PRO A 88 -8.45 -17.60 -5.88
N ILE A 89 -8.11 -16.32 -5.88
CA ILE A 89 -7.07 -15.78 -5.00
C ILE A 89 -7.75 -15.17 -3.78
N THR A 90 -7.43 -15.66 -2.60
CA THR A 90 -7.95 -15.15 -1.33
C THR A 90 -6.85 -14.37 -0.60
N THR A 91 -7.15 -13.13 -0.26
CA THR A 91 -6.25 -12.26 0.50
C THR A 91 -6.88 -11.88 1.84
N ARG A 92 -6.05 -11.76 2.87
CA ARG A 92 -6.43 -11.31 4.21
C ARG A 92 -5.27 -10.56 4.84
N SER A 93 -5.55 -9.44 5.49
CA SER A 93 -4.51 -8.69 6.21
C SER A 93 -5.07 -8.05 7.47
N TYR A 94 -4.24 -7.90 8.47
CA TYR A 94 -4.53 -7.07 9.63
C TYR A 94 -3.30 -6.33 10.09
N GLY A 95 -3.52 -5.15 10.63
CA GLY A 95 -2.49 -4.25 11.12
C GLY A 95 -2.82 -3.73 12.51
N LEU A 96 -1.78 -3.54 13.28
CA LEU A 96 -1.81 -2.91 14.58
C LEU A 96 -0.75 -1.80 14.60
N GLN A 97 -1.06 -0.68 15.19
CA GLN A 97 -0.06 0.32 15.51
C GLN A 97 -0.32 0.90 16.90
N ALA A 98 0.77 1.22 17.58
CA ALA A 98 0.73 2.00 18.81
C ALA A 98 1.76 3.13 18.69
N GLY A 99 1.41 4.31 19.21
CA GLY A 99 2.28 5.46 19.09
C GLY A 99 2.06 6.49 20.16
N TYR A 100 3.07 7.33 20.33
CA TYR A 100 3.03 8.40 21.32
C TYR A 100 3.70 9.67 20.81
N ASP A 101 3.04 10.81 21.08
CA ASP A 101 3.57 12.16 20.84
C ASP A 101 4.08 12.76 22.15
N PHE A 102 5.39 12.77 22.32
CA PHE A 102 6.05 13.32 23.53
C PHE A 102 5.85 14.82 23.69
N ASN A 103 5.49 15.54 22.63
CA ASN A 103 5.13 16.94 22.71
C ASN A 103 3.88 17.19 23.58
N LYS A 104 3.04 16.18 23.79
CA LYS A 104 1.88 16.24 24.70
C LYS A 104 2.32 16.31 26.17
N ILE A 105 3.41 15.63 26.55
CA ILE A 105 3.97 15.69 27.91
C ILE A 105 4.82 16.96 28.09
N ASN A 106 5.71 17.20 27.15
CA ASN A 106 6.63 18.32 27.21
C ASN A 106 6.79 18.96 25.83
N LYS A 107 6.30 20.19 25.69
CA LYS A 107 6.36 20.96 24.44
C LYS A 107 7.79 21.20 23.91
N SER A 108 8.81 20.99 24.74
CA SER A 108 10.21 21.08 24.35
C SER A 108 10.73 19.80 23.69
N ILE A 109 9.95 18.72 23.68
CA ILE A 109 10.31 17.43 23.06
C ILE A 109 9.39 17.17 21.85
N PRO A 110 9.68 17.75 20.69
CA PRO A 110 8.85 17.61 19.47
C PRO A 110 9.10 16.27 18.78
N LEU A 111 9.05 15.17 19.54
CA LEU A 111 9.33 13.80 19.10
C LEU A 111 8.06 12.96 19.12
N THR A 112 7.87 12.16 18.09
CA THR A 112 6.87 11.09 18.06
C THR A 112 7.56 9.75 17.83
N ILE A 113 7.05 8.69 18.46
CA ILE A 113 7.52 7.33 18.24
C ILE A 113 6.31 6.45 18.02
N GLY A 114 6.38 5.58 17.02
CA GLY A 114 5.35 4.59 16.70
C GLY A 114 5.94 3.23 16.44
N VAL A 115 5.21 2.22 16.86
CA VAL A 115 5.47 0.81 16.54
C VAL A 115 4.28 0.26 15.76
N GLY A 116 4.54 -0.64 14.84
CA GLY A 116 3.52 -1.24 14.01
C GLY A 116 3.76 -2.72 13.78
N PHE A 117 2.66 -3.43 13.55
CA PHE A 117 2.66 -4.83 13.15
C PHE A 117 1.66 -5.03 12.00
N VAL A 118 2.08 -5.75 10.97
CA VAL A 118 1.22 -6.17 9.85
C VAL A 118 1.38 -7.67 9.66
N HIS A 119 0.26 -8.37 9.54
CA HIS A 119 0.20 -9.72 8.99
C HIS A 119 -0.58 -9.69 7.69
N SER A 120 -0.07 -10.35 6.67
CA SER A 120 -0.77 -10.55 5.40
C SER A 120 -0.65 -11.99 4.95
N TYR A 121 -1.72 -12.49 4.35
CA TYR A 121 -1.86 -13.85 3.88
C TYR A 121 -2.51 -13.85 2.49
N LEU A 122 -1.96 -14.66 1.60
CA LEU A 122 -2.42 -14.87 0.24
C LEU A 122 -2.52 -16.37 -0.03
N ASN A 123 -3.69 -16.84 -0.46
CA ASN A 123 -3.92 -18.23 -0.87
C ASN A 123 -4.33 -18.25 -2.35
N TYR A 124 -3.68 -19.09 -3.12
CA TYR A 124 -3.90 -19.21 -4.56
C TYR A 124 -4.99 -20.22 -4.95
N GLY A 125 -5.69 -20.76 -3.95
CA GLY A 125 -6.72 -21.76 -4.15
C GLY A 125 -6.19 -23.20 -4.25
N LYS A 126 -7.10 -24.13 -4.43
CA LYS A 126 -6.80 -25.56 -4.43
C LYS A 126 -6.31 -26.03 -5.79
N PHE A 127 -5.16 -26.69 -5.82
CA PHE A 127 -4.60 -27.35 -6.97
C PHE A 127 -4.67 -28.85 -6.82
N THR A 128 -4.98 -29.54 -7.90
CA THR A 128 -5.03 -31.01 -7.95
C THR A 128 -4.08 -31.50 -9.03
N PHE A 129 -3.16 -32.35 -8.65
CA PHE A 129 -2.26 -33.03 -9.58
C PHE A 129 -2.81 -34.42 -9.89
N THR A 130 -3.00 -34.74 -11.17
CA THR A 130 -3.50 -36.04 -11.62
C THR A 130 -2.43 -36.77 -12.43
N GLY A 131 -2.43 -38.10 -12.36
CA GLY A 131 -1.51 -38.90 -13.15
C GLY A 131 -1.91 -38.96 -14.63
N SER A 132 -0.94 -39.23 -15.50
CA SER A 132 -1.18 -39.35 -16.95
C SER A 132 -2.11 -40.50 -17.36
N GLN A 133 -2.32 -41.49 -16.48
CA GLN A 133 -3.11 -42.68 -16.76
C GLN A 133 -4.39 -42.78 -15.92
N SER A 134 -4.66 -41.86 -15.03
CA SER A 134 -5.84 -41.87 -14.17
C SER A 134 -6.30 -40.45 -13.87
N PRO A 135 -7.60 -40.14 -13.95
CA PRO A 135 -8.16 -38.86 -13.51
C PRO A 135 -8.19 -38.72 -11.97
N ALA A 136 -7.82 -39.77 -11.23
CA ALA A 136 -7.78 -39.69 -9.78
C ALA A 136 -6.68 -38.71 -9.33
N ALA A 137 -7.03 -37.89 -8.32
CA ALA A 137 -6.10 -36.97 -7.72
C ALA A 137 -4.93 -37.75 -7.07
N LEU A 138 -3.70 -37.46 -7.47
CA LEU A 138 -2.49 -37.99 -6.84
C LEU A 138 -2.07 -37.13 -5.67
N ILE A 139 -2.18 -35.82 -5.81
CA ILE A 139 -1.84 -34.82 -4.78
C ILE A 139 -2.82 -33.67 -4.89
N GLU A 140 -3.28 -33.18 -3.74
CA GLU A 140 -3.97 -31.91 -3.59
C GLU A 140 -3.13 -30.99 -2.71
N TYR A 141 -3.01 -29.71 -3.08
CA TYR A 141 -2.32 -28.71 -2.30
C TYR A 141 -2.89 -27.33 -2.54
N GLU A 142 -2.64 -26.42 -1.63
CA GLU A 142 -3.05 -25.02 -1.69
C GLU A 142 -1.80 -24.16 -1.54
N PRO A 143 -1.26 -23.59 -2.64
CA PRO A 143 -0.14 -22.65 -2.55
C PRO A 143 -0.55 -21.43 -1.74
N GLU A 144 0.35 -20.99 -0.88
CA GLU A 144 0.10 -19.84 -0.03
C GLU A 144 1.38 -19.05 0.26
N ASP A 145 1.21 -17.76 0.42
CA ASP A 145 2.23 -16.84 0.86
C ASP A 145 1.74 -16.08 2.10
N SER A 146 2.62 -15.86 3.05
CA SER A 146 2.33 -15.05 4.22
C SER A 146 3.54 -14.27 4.68
N TYR A 147 3.31 -13.16 5.36
CA TYR A 147 4.36 -12.46 6.08
C TYR A 147 3.86 -11.79 7.36
N ASN A 148 4.79 -11.61 8.28
CA ASN A 148 4.64 -10.78 9.46
C ASN A 148 5.67 -9.65 9.37
N SER A 149 5.23 -8.40 9.57
CA SER A 149 6.10 -7.22 9.59
C SER A 149 6.04 -6.54 10.93
N ILE A 150 7.18 -6.30 11.55
CA ILE A 150 7.31 -5.47 12.75
C ILE A 150 8.03 -4.19 12.32
N SER A 151 7.45 -3.05 12.69
CA SER A 151 7.91 -1.74 12.21
C SER A 151 8.10 -0.76 13.36
N LEU A 152 9.06 0.13 13.20
CA LEU A 152 9.35 1.24 14.11
C LEU A 152 9.44 2.52 13.28
N GLY A 153 8.79 3.59 13.76
CA GLY A 153 8.88 4.90 13.15
C GLY A 153 9.09 5.99 14.19
N ALA A 154 9.84 7.00 13.82
CA ALA A 154 10.06 8.18 14.64
C ALA A 154 9.85 9.45 13.81
N GLY A 155 9.24 10.46 14.42
CA GLY A 155 9.00 11.76 13.81
C GLY A 155 9.52 12.89 14.69
N TYR A 156 10.08 13.92 14.08
CA TYR A 156 10.58 15.11 14.75
C TYR A 156 9.99 16.37 14.09
N LYS A 157 9.36 17.24 14.88
CA LYS A 157 8.82 18.54 14.43
C LYS A 157 9.83 19.65 14.63
N TYR A 158 10.21 20.31 13.53
CA TYR A 158 10.94 21.58 13.56
C TYR A 158 10.13 22.61 12.76
N PHE A 159 10.62 23.17 11.64
CA PHE A 159 9.80 23.95 10.69
C PHE A 159 8.97 23.03 9.77
N ALA A 160 9.37 21.78 9.65
CA ALA A 160 8.70 20.69 8.96
C ALA A 160 8.64 19.48 9.90
N TYR A 161 7.91 18.45 9.48
CA TYR A 161 7.92 17.17 10.18
C TYR A 161 8.82 16.20 9.40
N PHE A 162 9.85 15.75 10.08
CA PHE A 162 10.81 14.76 9.55
C PHE A 162 10.51 13.42 10.19
N ASN A 163 10.23 12.41 9.39
CA ASN A 163 9.92 11.09 9.90
C ASN A 163 10.84 10.07 9.23
N LEU A 164 11.31 9.11 10.03
CA LEU A 164 12.11 7.96 9.59
C LEU A 164 11.45 6.68 10.10
N GLY A 165 11.63 5.59 9.35
CA GLY A 165 11.07 4.30 9.74
C GLY A 165 11.87 3.13 9.23
N PHE A 166 11.69 2.02 9.94
CA PHE A 166 12.31 0.74 9.69
C PHE A 166 11.28 -0.37 9.88
N SER A 167 11.31 -1.39 9.03
CA SER A 167 10.51 -2.61 9.20
C SER A 167 11.37 -3.85 9.04
N LEU A 168 11.07 -4.88 9.82
CA LEU A 168 11.55 -6.23 9.66
C LEU A 168 10.37 -7.11 9.25
N LYS A 169 10.48 -7.77 8.10
CA LYS A 169 9.49 -8.73 7.59
C LYS A 169 10.02 -10.14 7.70
N MET A 170 9.20 -11.05 8.18
CA MET A 170 9.42 -12.50 8.19
C MET A 170 8.35 -13.12 7.31
N PHE A 171 8.72 -13.90 6.34
CA PHE A 171 7.79 -14.48 5.38
C PHE A 171 7.93 -15.99 5.27
N HIS A 172 6.84 -16.62 4.89
CA HIS A 172 6.72 -18.03 4.56
C HIS A 172 5.95 -18.18 3.25
N SER A 173 6.39 -19.12 2.41
CA SER A 173 5.74 -19.45 1.14
C SER A 173 5.72 -20.96 0.93
N LEU A 174 4.55 -21.50 0.59
CA LEU A 174 4.36 -22.84 0.08
C LEU A 174 3.98 -22.74 -1.41
N LEU A 175 4.92 -23.06 -2.30
CA LEU A 175 4.69 -22.94 -3.74
C LEU A 175 3.96 -24.15 -4.32
N THR A 176 4.40 -25.37 -3.97
CA THR A 176 3.85 -26.62 -4.54
C THR A 176 4.27 -27.83 -3.69
N LYS A 177 3.67 -28.97 -4.02
CA LYS A 177 4.12 -30.28 -3.54
C LYS A 177 4.71 -31.08 -4.70
N GLN A 178 5.86 -31.69 -4.51
CA GLN A 178 6.54 -32.47 -5.53
C GLN A 178 6.61 -33.94 -5.12
N ILE A 179 6.28 -34.83 -6.05
CA ILE A 179 6.51 -36.27 -5.89
C ILE A 179 7.98 -36.55 -6.18
N THR A 180 8.69 -37.09 -5.21
CA THR A 180 10.07 -37.52 -5.34
C THR A 180 10.14 -39.03 -5.17
N ALA A 181 11.32 -39.65 -5.49
CA ALA A 181 11.53 -41.08 -5.25
C ALA A 181 11.35 -41.47 -3.76
N ASN A 182 11.53 -40.51 -2.84
CA ASN A 182 11.45 -40.70 -1.39
C ASN A 182 10.09 -40.31 -0.79
N GLY A 183 9.07 -39.97 -1.63
CA GLY A 183 7.76 -39.52 -1.20
C GLY A 183 7.43 -38.09 -1.66
N ILE A 184 6.45 -37.48 -1.01
CA ILE A 184 6.03 -36.13 -1.29
C ILE A 184 6.91 -35.16 -0.49
N LYS A 185 7.45 -34.13 -1.18
CA LYS A 185 8.23 -33.04 -0.57
C LYS A 185 7.53 -31.71 -0.86
N ASP A 186 7.39 -30.89 0.18
CA ASP A 186 6.87 -29.55 0.05
C ASP A 186 7.95 -28.60 -0.50
N ALA A 187 7.55 -27.74 -1.44
CA ALA A 187 8.38 -26.63 -1.92
C ALA A 187 8.07 -25.42 -1.06
N GLU A 188 8.74 -25.33 0.06
CA GLU A 188 8.61 -24.26 1.03
C GLU A 188 9.82 -23.34 1.02
N ALA A 189 9.59 -22.07 1.33
CA ALA A 189 10.66 -21.11 1.50
C ALA A 189 10.32 -20.13 2.61
N ASP A 190 11.25 -19.93 3.51
CA ASP A 190 11.20 -18.96 4.59
C ASP A 190 12.30 -17.92 4.41
N GLY A 191 12.07 -16.72 4.96
CA GLY A 191 13.12 -15.72 4.92
C GLY A 191 12.73 -14.43 5.64
N THR A 192 13.68 -13.51 5.58
CA THR A 192 13.52 -12.18 6.18
C THR A 192 13.87 -11.09 5.18
N SER A 193 13.24 -9.93 5.34
CA SER A 193 13.61 -8.73 4.61
C SER A 193 13.40 -7.49 5.48
N ILE A 194 14.05 -6.39 5.11
CA ILE A 194 13.93 -5.12 5.80
C ILE A 194 13.43 -4.04 4.84
N ASP A 195 12.70 -3.08 5.39
CA ASP A 195 12.30 -1.85 4.71
C ASP A 195 12.86 -0.64 5.46
N LEU A 196 13.22 0.38 4.69
CA LEU A 196 13.63 1.68 5.21
C LEU A 196 12.74 2.76 4.61
N GLY A 197 12.36 3.74 5.41
CA GLY A 197 11.50 4.82 4.96
C GLY A 197 11.87 6.17 5.51
N ALA A 198 11.62 7.20 4.72
CA ALA A 198 11.72 8.61 5.09
C ALA A 198 10.49 9.36 4.59
N LEU A 199 10.02 10.33 5.38
CA LEU A 199 8.85 11.15 5.04
C LEU A 199 9.05 12.55 5.62
N VAL A 200 8.99 13.57 4.76
CA VAL A 200 9.05 14.98 5.15
C VAL A 200 7.70 15.60 4.85
N ILE A 201 7.16 16.37 5.80
CA ILE A 201 5.88 17.06 5.65
C ILE A 201 6.09 18.54 5.95
N LEU A 202 5.79 19.38 4.98
CA LEU A 202 5.78 20.82 5.08
C LEU A 202 4.35 21.30 5.36
N PRO A 203 4.04 21.80 6.57
CA PRO A 203 2.72 22.35 6.88
C PRO A 203 2.60 23.76 6.29
N LEU A 204 2.23 23.86 5.00
CA LEU A 204 2.23 25.10 4.24
C LEU A 204 1.32 26.16 4.86
N SER A 205 0.18 25.74 5.42
CA SER A 205 -0.73 26.64 6.13
C SER A 205 -0.11 27.23 7.40
N GLU A 206 0.65 26.45 8.17
CA GLU A 206 1.35 26.94 9.35
C GLU A 206 2.49 27.92 8.95
N LEU A 207 3.19 27.65 7.85
CA LEU A 207 4.34 28.43 7.40
C LEU A 207 3.94 29.75 6.73
N TRP A 208 2.90 29.74 5.88
CA TRP A 208 2.56 30.88 5.02
C TRP A 208 1.21 31.52 5.32
N PHE A 209 0.25 30.75 5.85
CA PHE A 209 -1.13 31.20 6.06
C PHE A 209 -1.58 31.15 7.52
N ASN A 210 -0.67 31.07 8.48
CA ASN A 210 -0.95 30.86 9.91
C ASN A 210 -1.94 31.89 10.52
N LYS A 211 -2.12 33.05 9.87
CA LYS A 211 -3.02 34.11 10.30
C LYS A 211 -4.26 34.26 9.41
N THR A 212 -4.42 33.43 8.39
CA THR A 212 -5.54 33.54 7.47
C THR A 212 -6.75 32.84 8.09
N ILE A 213 -7.61 33.63 8.69
CA ILE A 213 -8.85 33.19 9.33
C ILE A 213 -9.98 33.98 8.69
N PHE A 214 -11.00 33.28 8.19
CA PHE A 214 -12.21 33.90 7.65
C PHE A 214 -13.32 33.71 8.66
N ASN A 215 -14.00 34.85 9.00
CA ASN A 215 -15.21 34.80 9.83
C ASN A 215 -16.41 35.04 8.94
N ILE A 216 -17.24 34.04 8.73
CA ILE A 216 -18.43 34.09 7.89
C ILE A 216 -19.63 33.70 8.75
N ASN A 217 -20.59 34.59 8.92
CA ASN A 217 -21.82 34.37 9.69
C ASN A 217 -21.57 33.77 11.11
N GLY A 218 -20.51 34.22 11.79
CA GLY A 218 -20.17 33.74 13.13
C GLY A 218 -19.39 32.42 13.19
N TYR A 219 -19.06 31.82 12.05
CA TYR A 219 -18.20 30.64 11.95
C TYR A 219 -16.76 31.06 11.59
N THR A 220 -15.80 30.41 12.22
CA THR A 220 -14.38 30.61 11.92
C THR A 220 -13.93 29.51 10.95
N ILE A 221 -13.45 29.92 9.77
CA ILE A 221 -12.95 29.02 8.74
C ILE A 221 -11.45 29.21 8.61
N LYS A 222 -10.68 28.09 8.66
CA LYS A 222 -9.22 28.06 8.54
C LYS A 222 -8.82 27.22 7.33
N PRO A 223 -8.08 27.76 6.36
CA PRO A 223 -7.48 26.95 5.31
C PRO A 223 -6.36 26.07 5.88
N LYS A 224 -6.30 24.84 5.41
CA LYS A 224 -5.26 23.85 5.73
C LYS A 224 -4.56 23.42 4.46
N SER A 225 -3.24 23.37 4.47
CA SER A 225 -2.50 22.81 3.35
C SER A 225 -1.18 22.21 3.81
N ASN A 226 -0.85 21.08 3.21
CA ASN A 226 0.39 20.37 3.46
C ASN A 226 1.00 19.90 2.13
N PHE A 227 2.33 19.87 2.09
CA PHE A 227 3.09 19.15 1.08
C PHE A 227 3.88 18.06 1.77
N SER A 228 3.78 16.83 1.32
CA SER A 228 4.62 15.74 1.80
C SER A 228 5.46 15.16 0.67
N PHE A 229 6.65 14.70 1.03
CA PHE A 229 7.59 14.02 0.16
C PHE A 229 8.13 12.79 0.88
N GLY A 230 8.01 11.63 0.24
CA GLY A 230 8.39 10.35 0.81
C GLY A 230 9.34 9.57 -0.07
N TYR A 231 10.24 8.84 0.58
CA TYR A 231 11.09 7.85 -0.02
C TYR A 231 11.07 6.57 0.80
N ALA A 232 11.02 5.42 0.13
CA ALA A 232 11.18 4.14 0.78
C ALA A 232 11.98 3.18 -0.10
N ILE A 233 12.71 2.27 0.53
CA ILE A 233 13.29 1.10 -0.11
C ILE A 233 12.78 -0.12 0.63
N ASN A 234 12.10 -1.01 -0.11
CA ASN A 234 11.42 -2.15 0.45
C ASN A 234 12.07 -3.46 0.05
N ASN A 235 11.88 -4.49 0.89
CA ASN A 235 12.23 -5.87 0.64
C ASN A 235 13.74 -6.08 0.40
N ILE A 236 14.58 -5.42 1.19
CA ILE A 236 16.01 -5.65 1.21
C ILE A 236 16.24 -6.97 1.97
N GLY A 237 16.61 -8.02 1.26
CA GLY A 237 16.83 -9.35 1.83
C GLY A 237 17.73 -10.20 0.94
N GLU A 238 17.98 -11.42 1.39
CA GLU A 238 18.75 -12.41 0.66
C GLU A 238 17.92 -13.05 -0.45
N LYS A 239 18.59 -13.78 -1.33
CA LYS A 239 17.93 -14.63 -2.32
C LYS A 239 17.27 -15.83 -1.63
N VAL A 240 16.16 -16.28 -2.18
CA VAL A 240 15.36 -17.37 -1.63
C VAL A 240 15.29 -18.51 -2.62
N TYR A 241 15.27 -19.74 -2.11
CA TYR A 241 15.12 -20.95 -2.91
C TYR A 241 14.11 -21.90 -2.26
N PHE A 242 13.42 -22.71 -3.07
CA PHE A 242 12.46 -23.71 -2.57
C PHE A 242 13.09 -25.10 -2.40
N PHE A 243 13.88 -25.56 -3.37
CA PHE A 243 14.48 -26.89 -3.36
C PHE A 243 16.00 -26.86 -3.42
N ASP A 244 16.54 -26.07 -4.34
CA ASP A 244 17.96 -26.05 -4.68
C ASP A 244 18.55 -24.65 -4.51
N PRO A 245 19.53 -24.47 -3.61
CA PRO A 245 20.21 -23.19 -3.43
C PRO A 245 20.80 -22.60 -4.72
N ALA A 246 21.15 -23.45 -5.69
CA ALA A 246 21.65 -23.00 -6.99
C ALA A 246 20.59 -22.31 -7.83
N GLN A 247 19.30 -22.50 -7.50
CA GLN A 247 18.13 -21.89 -8.17
C GLN A 247 17.53 -20.79 -7.31
N SER A 248 18.35 -20.06 -6.58
CA SER A 248 17.86 -18.97 -5.72
C SER A 248 17.48 -17.74 -6.52
N ASP A 249 16.29 -17.19 -6.23
CA ASP A 249 15.75 -15.99 -6.82
C ASP A 249 15.70 -14.82 -5.82
N PRO A 250 15.83 -13.56 -6.28
CA PRO A 250 15.83 -12.40 -5.42
C PRO A 250 14.42 -11.99 -4.98
N LEU A 251 14.32 -11.41 -3.79
CA LEU A 251 13.11 -10.69 -3.37
C LEU A 251 12.87 -9.45 -4.24
N PRO A 252 11.61 -8.98 -4.36
CA PRO A 252 11.27 -7.79 -5.14
C PRO A 252 11.73 -6.52 -4.41
N ARG A 253 13.04 -6.25 -4.40
CA ARG A 253 13.57 -4.99 -3.86
C ARG A 253 13.07 -3.81 -4.70
N ILE A 254 12.44 -2.82 -4.06
CA ILE A 254 11.79 -1.70 -4.73
C ILE A 254 12.24 -0.40 -4.09
N ALA A 255 12.62 0.58 -4.93
CA ALA A 255 12.71 1.97 -4.53
C ALA A 255 11.39 2.67 -4.86
N ARG A 256 10.84 3.39 -3.89
CA ARG A 256 9.60 4.17 -4.02
C ARG A 256 9.86 5.62 -3.72
N LEU A 257 9.36 6.50 -4.56
CA LEU A 257 9.50 7.95 -4.39
C LEU A 257 8.14 8.59 -4.66
N GLY A 258 7.70 9.49 -3.78
CA GLY A 258 6.39 10.09 -3.93
C GLY A 258 6.28 11.48 -3.34
N TYR A 259 5.23 12.19 -3.75
CA TYR A 259 4.76 13.41 -3.14
C TYR A 259 3.24 13.40 -2.99
N ASN A 260 2.76 14.19 -2.04
CA ASN A 260 1.35 14.46 -1.86
C ASN A 260 1.14 15.96 -1.60
N LEU A 261 0.13 16.52 -2.25
CA LEU A 261 -0.36 17.88 -2.04
C LEU A 261 -1.75 17.77 -1.41
N ASN A 262 -1.92 18.34 -0.23
CA ASN A 262 -3.17 18.31 0.51
C ASN A 262 -3.67 19.75 0.76
N PHE A 263 -4.96 19.98 0.52
CA PHE A 263 -5.66 21.22 0.75
C PHE A 263 -6.99 20.95 1.43
N GLY A 264 -7.29 21.70 2.50
CA GLY A 264 -8.51 21.53 3.25
C GLY A 264 -9.05 22.84 3.82
N LEU A 265 -10.26 22.77 4.34
CA LEU A 265 -10.93 23.86 5.05
C LEU A 265 -11.48 23.32 6.38
N ASP A 266 -10.96 23.82 7.48
CA ASP A 266 -11.46 23.53 8.81
C ASP A 266 -12.47 24.61 9.23
N ILE A 267 -13.56 24.20 9.86
CA ILE A 267 -14.57 25.10 10.44
C ILE A 267 -14.65 24.88 11.93
N GLN A 268 -14.70 25.99 12.68
CA GLN A 268 -15.00 25.99 14.10
C GLN A 268 -16.48 26.20 14.32
N ILE A 269 -17.17 25.20 14.87
CA ILE A 269 -18.59 25.25 15.24
C ILE A 269 -18.67 25.15 16.75
N LYS A 270 -18.96 26.28 17.43
CA LYS A 270 -18.86 26.37 18.90
C LYS A 270 -17.48 25.89 19.38
N ASN A 271 -17.42 24.80 20.14
CA ASN A 271 -16.18 24.24 20.70
C ASN A 271 -15.61 23.07 19.88
N VAL A 272 -16.20 22.77 18.72
CA VAL A 272 -15.80 21.63 17.86
C VAL A 272 -15.14 22.14 16.61
N GLU A 273 -13.94 21.63 16.30
CA GLU A 273 -13.27 21.85 15.03
C GLU A 273 -13.58 20.66 14.10
N LEU A 274 -14.08 20.94 12.91
CA LEU A 274 -14.47 19.96 11.90
C LEU A 274 -13.83 20.31 10.57
N ASN A 275 -13.23 19.36 9.90
CA ASN A 275 -12.77 19.54 8.53
C ASN A 275 -13.97 19.44 7.57
N LEU A 276 -14.29 20.53 6.86
CA LEU A 276 -15.42 20.57 5.93
C LEU A 276 -15.13 19.81 4.65
N ILE A 277 -13.95 20.06 4.10
CA ILE A 277 -13.48 19.45 2.86
C ILE A 277 -11.98 19.31 2.92
N ASP A 278 -11.49 18.17 2.50
CA ASP A 278 -10.06 17.88 2.32
C ASP A 278 -9.87 17.27 0.93
N TYR A 279 -8.94 17.80 0.17
CA TYR A 279 -8.57 17.30 -1.15
C TYR A 279 -7.09 17.00 -1.17
N SER A 280 -6.71 15.82 -1.63
CA SER A 280 -5.32 15.48 -1.86
C SER A 280 -5.06 14.98 -3.28
N PHE A 281 -3.89 15.36 -3.80
CA PHE A 281 -3.31 14.84 -5.02
C PHE A 281 -1.99 14.15 -4.71
N THR A 282 -1.84 12.90 -5.13
CA THR A 282 -0.64 12.09 -4.91
C THR A 282 -0.04 11.66 -6.23
N GLY A 283 1.28 11.80 -6.35
CA GLY A 283 2.09 11.23 -7.42
C GLY A 283 3.22 10.40 -6.81
N GLU A 284 3.33 9.13 -7.22
CA GLU A 284 4.39 8.22 -6.77
C GLU A 284 4.98 7.44 -7.93
N ALA A 285 6.22 6.99 -7.78
CA ALA A 285 6.92 6.15 -8.75
C ALA A 285 7.71 5.06 -8.05
N ASP A 286 7.61 3.85 -8.59
CA ASP A 286 8.26 2.63 -8.08
C ASP A 286 9.24 2.09 -9.12
N ASP A 287 10.45 1.76 -8.70
CA ASP A 287 11.44 1.05 -9.53
C ASP A 287 11.83 -0.27 -8.86
N ILE A 288 11.67 -1.39 -9.56
CA ILE A 288 12.20 -2.68 -9.13
C ILE A 288 13.70 -2.69 -9.40
N LEU A 289 14.46 -2.71 -8.30
CA LEU A 289 15.92 -2.61 -8.32
C LEU A 289 16.62 -3.92 -8.72
N VAL A 290 15.85 -4.96 -9.02
CA VAL A 290 16.37 -6.27 -9.42
C VAL A 290 16.35 -6.38 -10.93
N LYS A 291 17.46 -6.81 -11.50
CA LYS A 291 17.60 -7.07 -12.93
C LYS A 291 18.29 -8.41 -13.16
N ARG A 292 17.76 -9.14 -14.13
CA ARG A 292 18.40 -10.37 -14.63
C ARG A 292 18.98 -10.08 -16.02
N ASP A 293 20.25 -10.35 -16.19
CA ASP A 293 20.93 -10.31 -17.50
C ASP A 293 21.63 -11.66 -17.77
N THR A 294 22.35 -11.75 -18.88
CA THR A 294 23.09 -12.96 -19.27
C THR A 294 24.19 -13.36 -18.28
N THR A 295 24.60 -12.46 -17.39
CA THR A 295 25.63 -12.68 -16.38
C THR A 295 25.04 -13.01 -15.00
N GLY A 296 23.71 -13.00 -14.85
CA GLY A 296 23.01 -13.31 -13.61
C GLY A 296 22.15 -12.16 -13.07
N ILE A 297 21.93 -12.18 -11.75
CA ILE A 297 21.10 -11.21 -11.04
C ILE A 297 21.96 -10.04 -10.57
N LYS A 298 21.55 -8.83 -10.91
CA LYS A 298 22.15 -7.57 -10.48
C LYS A 298 21.15 -6.71 -9.73
N TYR A 299 21.63 -5.89 -8.81
CA TYR A 299 20.84 -4.91 -8.09
C TYR A 299 21.27 -3.51 -8.52
N ASP A 300 20.30 -2.68 -8.89
CA ASP A 300 20.53 -1.25 -9.10
C ASP A 300 20.81 -0.56 -7.75
N GLY A 301 21.35 0.66 -7.80
CA GLY A 301 21.54 1.50 -6.61
C GLY A 301 20.23 1.85 -5.92
N MET A 302 20.29 2.41 -4.72
CA MET A 302 19.13 2.66 -3.84
C MET A 302 18.00 3.46 -4.50
N PHE A 303 18.30 4.37 -5.41
CA PHE A 303 17.29 5.18 -6.13
C PHE A 303 16.89 4.56 -7.48
N GLY A 304 17.52 3.47 -7.89
CA GLY A 304 17.26 2.86 -9.18
C GLY A 304 17.43 3.83 -10.35
N LYS A 305 16.49 3.80 -11.27
CA LYS A 305 16.42 4.69 -12.45
C LYS A 305 15.32 5.76 -12.32
N LEU A 306 14.85 6.04 -11.11
CA LEU A 306 13.85 7.07 -10.87
C LEU A 306 14.37 8.44 -11.27
N ILE A 307 13.68 9.10 -12.19
CA ILE A 307 13.94 10.46 -12.64
C ILE A 307 12.80 11.36 -12.18
N PRO A 308 12.99 12.23 -11.15
CA PRO A 308 11.91 13.00 -10.56
C PRO A 308 11.10 13.82 -11.57
N GLY A 309 11.75 14.51 -12.49
CA GLY A 309 11.06 15.32 -13.52
C GLY A 309 10.14 14.49 -14.41
N LYS A 310 10.56 13.30 -14.83
CA LYS A 310 9.79 12.41 -15.70
C LYS A 310 8.73 11.61 -14.93
N HIS A 311 9.14 10.94 -13.86
CA HIS A 311 8.31 9.94 -13.22
C HIS A 311 7.38 10.52 -12.14
N LEU A 312 7.78 11.64 -11.48
CA LEU A 312 6.95 12.29 -10.46
C LEU A 312 6.21 13.52 -11.01
N ILE A 313 6.88 14.43 -11.73
CA ILE A 313 6.22 15.65 -12.21
C ILE A 313 5.36 15.34 -13.44
N SER A 314 5.93 14.69 -14.46
CA SER A 314 5.21 14.36 -15.70
C SER A 314 4.36 13.09 -15.56
N LEU A 315 4.55 12.29 -14.51
CA LEU A 315 3.88 11.03 -14.22
C LEU A 315 3.89 10.06 -15.42
N VAL A 316 5.04 9.96 -16.08
CA VAL A 316 5.28 9.08 -17.23
C VAL A 316 6.03 7.83 -16.77
N SER A 317 5.42 6.66 -17.01
CA SER A 317 6.04 5.36 -16.72
C SER A 317 7.07 4.94 -17.75
N ASP A 318 7.94 4.03 -17.37
CA ASP A 318 8.89 3.33 -18.23
C ASP A 318 8.70 1.81 -18.14
N LYS A 319 9.48 1.05 -18.92
CA LYS A 319 9.44 -0.42 -18.93
C LYS A 319 9.53 -1.04 -17.53
N ASN A 320 10.37 -0.48 -16.65
CA ASN A 320 10.62 -1.00 -15.31
C ASN A 320 10.05 -0.11 -14.20
N ILE A 321 9.57 1.09 -14.54
CA ILE A 321 9.08 2.07 -13.57
C ILE A 321 7.57 2.16 -13.66
N VAL A 322 6.94 1.88 -12.52
CA VAL A 322 5.51 2.04 -12.31
C VAL A 322 5.24 3.43 -11.75
N VAL A 323 4.22 4.09 -12.26
CA VAL A 323 3.80 5.42 -11.81
C VAL A 323 2.37 5.34 -11.30
N HIS A 324 2.17 5.91 -10.12
CA HIS A 324 0.90 5.97 -9.41
C HIS A 324 0.41 7.42 -9.38
N LYS A 325 -0.87 7.61 -9.65
CA LYS A 325 -1.54 8.89 -9.56
C LYS A 325 -2.85 8.72 -8.81
N ALA A 326 -3.13 9.61 -7.86
CA ALA A 326 -4.36 9.56 -7.09
C ALA A 326 -4.94 10.94 -6.79
N HIS A 327 -6.26 10.96 -6.66
CA HIS A 327 -7.05 12.07 -6.15
C HIS A 327 -7.94 11.53 -5.04
N THR A 328 -7.94 12.20 -3.91
CA THR A 328 -8.81 11.86 -2.77
C THR A 328 -9.53 13.12 -2.32
N ILE A 329 -10.82 13.02 -2.10
CA ILE A 329 -11.65 14.07 -1.51
C ILE A 329 -12.35 13.50 -0.28
N SER A 330 -12.29 14.22 0.84
CA SER A 330 -13.01 13.90 2.06
C SER A 330 -13.97 15.04 2.41
N LEU A 331 -15.17 14.70 2.83
CA LEU A 331 -16.20 15.63 3.21
C LEU A 331 -16.61 15.39 4.66
N PHE A 332 -16.58 16.47 5.47
CA PHE A 332 -16.99 16.47 6.87
C PHE A 332 -16.31 15.42 7.74
N GLU A 333 -15.06 15.02 7.41
CA GLU A 333 -14.37 13.89 8.07
C GLU A 333 -15.22 12.60 8.16
N THR A 334 -16.21 12.48 7.29
CA THR A 334 -17.20 11.38 7.31
C THR A 334 -17.13 10.53 6.06
N ILE A 335 -17.13 11.15 4.90
CA ILE A 335 -17.15 10.45 3.62
C ILE A 335 -15.89 10.79 2.86
N THR A 336 -15.15 9.77 2.45
CA THR A 336 -13.96 9.91 1.59
C THR A 336 -14.20 9.19 0.28
N TYR A 337 -13.89 9.84 -0.82
CA TYR A 337 -13.85 9.23 -2.16
C TYR A 337 -12.44 9.33 -2.73
N SER A 338 -11.91 8.23 -3.20
CA SER A 338 -10.60 8.17 -3.83
C SER A 338 -10.71 7.58 -5.23
N THR A 339 -9.91 8.11 -6.14
CA THR A 339 -9.71 7.53 -7.48
C THR A 339 -8.25 7.62 -7.86
N GLY A 340 -7.76 6.60 -8.55
CA GLY A 340 -6.37 6.56 -8.92
C GLY A 340 -6.10 5.75 -10.18
N ARG A 341 -4.83 5.76 -10.57
CA ARG A 341 -4.34 5.03 -11.72
C ARG A 341 -2.91 4.57 -11.49
N VAL A 342 -2.65 3.32 -11.82
CA VAL A 342 -1.31 2.73 -11.85
C VAL A 342 -0.95 2.45 -13.31
N ASN A 343 0.20 2.96 -13.75
CA ASN A 343 0.73 2.75 -15.10
C ASN A 343 2.15 2.17 -15.02
N GLY A 344 2.43 1.15 -15.78
CA GLY A 344 3.78 0.61 -15.88
C GLY A 344 3.83 -0.88 -16.17
N ARG A 345 5.02 -1.47 -16.10
CA ARG A 345 5.27 -2.89 -16.35
C ARG A 345 4.56 -3.42 -17.58
N GLN A 346 5.02 -2.99 -18.76
CA GLN A 346 4.62 -3.58 -20.03
C GLN A 346 3.09 -3.64 -20.22
N TYR A 347 2.40 -2.48 -20.17
CA TYR A 347 0.99 -2.32 -20.58
C TYR A 347 -0.09 -2.63 -19.52
N GLN A 348 0.26 -2.82 -18.26
CA GLN A 348 -0.77 -2.89 -17.23
C GLN A 348 -1.22 -1.49 -16.82
N ILE A 349 -2.47 -1.18 -17.07
CA ILE A 349 -3.12 0.01 -16.54
C ILE A 349 -4.16 -0.49 -15.52
N ILE A 350 -4.00 -0.09 -14.28
CA ILE A 350 -4.97 -0.37 -13.22
C ILE A 350 -5.65 0.95 -12.88
N LYS A 351 -6.98 0.99 -13.03
CA LYS A 351 -7.79 2.07 -12.49
C LYS A 351 -8.28 1.66 -11.12
N THR A 352 -8.19 2.55 -10.16
CA THR A 352 -8.64 2.32 -8.80
C THR A 352 -9.68 3.35 -8.41
N GLU A 353 -10.63 2.96 -7.60
CA GLU A 353 -11.63 3.83 -7.00
C GLU A 353 -12.07 3.25 -5.66
N GLY A 354 -12.53 4.09 -4.76
CA GLY A 354 -13.05 3.62 -3.49
C GLY A 354 -13.73 4.69 -2.66
N VAL A 355 -14.41 4.20 -1.64
CA VAL A 355 -15.18 5.02 -0.70
C VAL A 355 -14.78 4.60 0.72
N GLY A 356 -14.60 5.60 1.57
CA GLY A 356 -14.44 5.46 3.02
C GLY A 356 -15.59 6.13 3.75
N ILE A 357 -16.00 5.56 4.88
CA ILE A 357 -17.01 6.15 5.78
C ILE A 357 -16.43 6.10 7.19
N SER A 358 -16.34 7.28 7.83
CA SER A 358 -15.82 7.44 9.19
C SER A 358 -16.89 7.95 10.12
N THR A 359 -16.87 7.50 11.37
CA THR A 359 -17.76 8.01 12.42
C THR A 359 -17.30 9.37 12.94
N GLU A 360 -16.08 9.81 12.68
CA GLU A 360 -15.46 10.99 13.31
C GLU A 360 -16.27 12.28 13.09
N GLY A 361 -16.54 12.65 11.85
CA GLY A 361 -17.23 13.88 11.53
C GLY A 361 -18.69 13.89 12.00
N LEU A 362 -19.39 12.75 11.88
CA LEU A 362 -20.77 12.63 12.39
C LEU A 362 -20.83 12.82 13.90
N LEU A 363 -19.92 12.19 14.65
CA LEU A 363 -19.86 12.33 16.10
C LEU A 363 -19.48 13.76 16.51
N LYS A 364 -18.51 14.39 15.83
CA LYS A 364 -18.16 15.79 16.04
C LYS A 364 -19.35 16.74 15.81
N LEU A 365 -20.12 16.54 14.73
CA LEU A 365 -21.34 17.31 14.48
C LEU A 365 -22.38 17.13 15.58
N LEU A 366 -22.63 15.90 16.03
CA LEU A 366 -23.55 15.65 17.12
C LEU A 366 -23.09 16.33 18.42
N CYS A 367 -21.78 16.29 18.74
CA CYS A 367 -21.21 16.99 19.90
C CYS A 367 -21.37 18.50 19.82
N ALA A 368 -21.34 19.11 18.64
CA ALA A 368 -21.56 20.56 18.49
C ALA A 368 -22.99 21.00 18.87
N PHE A 369 -23.96 20.09 18.81
CA PHE A 369 -25.37 20.39 19.10
C PHE A 369 -25.89 19.77 20.42
N THR A 370 -25.13 18.88 21.05
CA THR A 370 -25.50 18.23 22.31
C THR A 370 -24.42 18.37 23.36
N GLU A 371 -24.79 18.61 24.62
CA GLU A 371 -23.87 18.68 25.75
C GLU A 371 -23.68 17.32 26.46
N ASN A 372 -23.78 16.22 25.71
CA ASN A 372 -23.69 14.89 26.25
C ASN A 372 -22.22 14.50 26.54
N LYS A 373 -21.88 14.34 27.82
CA LYS A 373 -20.51 14.00 28.25
C LYS A 373 -20.01 12.65 27.71
N VAL A 374 -20.90 11.65 27.61
CA VAL A 374 -20.55 10.32 27.06
C VAL A 374 -20.23 10.42 25.59
N LEU A 375 -21.05 11.17 24.83
CA LEU A 375 -20.82 11.37 23.42
C LEU A 375 -19.48 12.12 23.18
N ASN A 376 -19.21 13.17 23.95
CA ASN A 376 -17.97 13.93 23.89
C ASN A 376 -16.75 13.02 24.20
N TYR A 377 -16.87 12.14 25.18
CA TYR A 377 -15.80 11.17 25.50
C TYR A 377 -15.58 10.21 24.32
N ILE A 378 -16.62 9.59 23.77
CA ILE A 378 -16.52 8.68 22.63
C ILE A 378 -15.88 9.40 21.43
N THR A 379 -16.37 10.58 21.09
CA THR A 379 -15.86 11.38 19.96
C THR A 379 -14.40 11.77 20.12
N GLY A 380 -13.98 12.08 21.35
CA GLY A 380 -12.59 12.44 21.65
C GLY A 380 -11.62 11.27 21.60
N HIS A 381 -12.10 10.04 21.79
CA HIS A 381 -11.21 8.89 21.98
C HIS A 381 -11.34 7.79 20.93
N PHE A 382 -12.47 7.67 20.25
CA PHE A 382 -12.72 6.54 19.36
C PHE A 382 -13.21 7.00 17.98
N THR A 383 -12.63 6.42 16.94
CA THR A 383 -13.11 6.56 15.56
C THR A 383 -13.18 5.18 14.92
N LEU A 384 -14.28 4.88 14.25
CA LEU A 384 -14.46 3.70 13.44
C LEU A 384 -14.56 4.11 11.97
N GLU A 385 -13.85 3.40 11.10
CA GLU A 385 -13.86 3.63 9.67
C GLU A 385 -14.12 2.32 8.92
N TYR A 386 -14.95 2.40 7.88
CA TYR A 386 -15.12 1.36 6.87
C TYR A 386 -14.63 1.89 5.54
N SER A 387 -13.86 1.09 4.83
CA SER A 387 -13.35 1.44 3.51
C SER A 387 -13.57 0.32 2.50
N ARG A 388 -13.82 0.71 1.25
CA ARG A 388 -13.98 -0.20 0.11
C ARG A 388 -13.20 0.33 -1.08
N ALA A 389 -12.49 -0.56 -1.77
CA ALA A 389 -11.75 -0.27 -2.99
C ALA A 389 -12.13 -1.24 -4.12
N ASN A 390 -12.17 -0.73 -5.34
CA ASN A 390 -12.31 -1.51 -6.56
C ASN A 390 -11.07 -1.27 -7.43
N LEU A 391 -10.46 -2.35 -7.91
CA LEU A 391 -9.33 -2.32 -8.83
C LEU A 391 -9.76 -2.90 -10.18
N ASN A 392 -9.73 -2.06 -11.20
CA ASN A 392 -10.13 -2.41 -12.57
C ASN A 392 -8.88 -2.56 -13.43
N TYR A 393 -8.54 -3.77 -13.78
CA TYR A 393 -7.42 -4.08 -14.66
C TYR A 393 -7.83 -3.91 -16.12
N ALA A 394 -7.29 -2.91 -16.80
CA ALA A 394 -7.49 -2.76 -18.24
C ALA A 394 -6.55 -3.73 -18.95
N VAL A 395 -7.12 -4.83 -19.48
CA VAL A 395 -6.40 -5.73 -20.38
C VAL A 395 -6.38 -5.10 -21.77
N TYR A 396 -5.21 -5.01 -22.38
CA TYR A 396 -4.97 -4.31 -23.66
C TYR A 396 -5.60 -5.00 -24.88
N GLN A 397 -6.32 -6.09 -24.72
CA GLN A 397 -7.14 -6.72 -25.76
C GLN A 397 -8.45 -7.19 -25.12
N ASN A 398 -9.57 -6.83 -25.73
CA ASN A 398 -10.96 -7.14 -25.33
C ASN A 398 -11.31 -8.65 -25.25
N THR A 399 -10.37 -9.52 -24.98
CA THR A 399 -10.52 -10.98 -25.03
C THR A 399 -10.65 -11.66 -23.66
N LEU A 400 -10.43 -10.93 -22.56
CA LEU A 400 -10.62 -11.47 -21.21
C LEU A 400 -11.67 -10.65 -20.45
N PRO A 401 -12.51 -11.30 -19.61
CA PRO A 401 -13.47 -10.58 -18.80
C PRO A 401 -12.74 -9.56 -17.90
N SER A 402 -13.35 -8.39 -17.74
CA SER A 402 -12.82 -7.31 -16.89
C SER A 402 -12.56 -7.84 -15.49
N ASN A 403 -11.28 -7.88 -15.08
CA ASN A 403 -10.87 -8.35 -13.78
C ASN A 403 -11.07 -7.24 -12.75
N ASN A 404 -12.27 -7.15 -12.19
CA ASN A 404 -12.57 -6.26 -11.08
C ASN A 404 -12.24 -6.97 -9.76
N ARG A 405 -11.25 -6.46 -9.03
CA ARG A 405 -10.98 -6.92 -7.67
C ARG A 405 -11.60 -5.93 -6.68
N LYS A 406 -12.27 -6.46 -5.68
CA LYS A 406 -12.89 -5.69 -4.60
C LYS A 406 -12.17 -5.98 -3.29
N TYR A 407 -11.96 -4.93 -2.52
CA TYR A 407 -11.34 -5.02 -1.19
C TYR A 407 -12.17 -4.19 -0.21
N GLU A 408 -12.25 -4.65 1.01
CA GLU A 408 -12.98 -3.97 2.09
C GLU A 408 -12.13 -4.04 3.36
N SER A 409 -12.22 -3.02 4.20
CA SER A 409 -11.56 -3.01 5.50
C SER A 409 -12.37 -2.25 6.55
N ILE A 410 -12.12 -2.60 7.81
CA ILE A 410 -12.61 -1.89 8.98
C ILE A 410 -11.39 -1.45 9.78
N ALA A 411 -11.38 -0.19 10.22
CA ALA A 411 -10.35 0.35 11.08
C ALA A 411 -10.95 0.97 12.35
N LEU A 412 -10.27 0.75 13.47
CA LEU A 412 -10.55 1.37 14.77
C LEU A 412 -9.36 2.21 15.18
N TYR A 413 -9.60 3.45 15.56
CA TYR A 413 -8.60 4.38 16.07
C TYR A 413 -8.92 4.75 17.51
N ILE A 414 -7.89 4.75 18.34
CA ILE A 414 -7.95 5.16 19.74
C ILE A 414 -7.00 6.36 19.91
N LYS A 415 -7.54 7.46 20.40
CA LYS A 415 -6.88 8.77 20.44
C LYS A 415 -6.89 9.36 21.84
N ASN A 416 -5.98 10.31 22.11
CA ASN A 416 -6.01 11.17 23.29
C ASN A 416 -6.04 10.43 24.64
N PHE A 417 -5.40 9.27 24.73
CA PHE A 417 -5.09 8.66 26.01
C PHE A 417 -3.77 9.25 26.52
N ASP A 418 -3.86 9.98 27.61
CA ASP A 418 -2.69 10.45 28.35
C ASP A 418 -2.30 9.34 29.33
N PHE A 419 -1.06 8.83 29.19
CA PHE A 419 -0.46 7.82 30.07
C PHE A 419 0.35 8.49 31.17
#